data_5535981194a8c1dd8d331f788ba8c451
#
_entry.id   5535981194a8c1dd8d331f788ba8c451
#
_cell.length_a   1.000
_cell.length_b   1.000
_cell.length_c   1.000
_cell.angle_alpha   90.00
_cell.angle_beta   90.00
_cell.angle_gamma   90.00
#
_symmetry.space_group_name_H-M   'P 1'
#
loop_
_entity.id
_entity.type
_entity.pdbx_description
1 polymer ?
#
loop_
_entity_poly.entity_id
_entity_poly.type
_entity_poly.pdbx_seq_one_letter_code
_entity_poly.pdbx_strand_id
1 'polypeptide(L)'
;MTDTPITDPLAWRSVKAPSLADLELLGREVFRGLPNKFRALCEDLVIQVEDFASDEVLDEMEIEDPFDLLGLFQGIGLPFRSESAPTQMPNMIWLYRRPMLDYWGEHDETLGAIVAHVLVHEIGHHFGLSDDDMEALELEAD
;
A
#
# COMPACT_ATOMS: atom_id res chain seq x y z
N MET A 1 5.22 11.20 15.89
CA MET A 1 6.43 11.89 15.42
C MET A 1 6.11 12.70 14.19
N THR A 2 6.43 13.95 14.21
CA THR A 2 6.18 14.82 13.07
C THR A 2 7.32 14.69 12.07
N ASP A 3 6.97 14.69 10.80
CA ASP A 3 7.97 14.69 9.75
C ASP A 3 8.76 15.99 9.80
N THR A 4 10.07 15.87 9.90
CA THR A 4 10.94 17.03 9.89
C THR A 4 11.48 17.18 8.48
N PRO A 5 11.19 18.27 7.78
CA PRO A 5 11.72 18.44 6.44
C PRO A 5 13.25 18.54 6.48
N ILE A 6 13.87 18.05 5.42
CA ILE A 6 15.30 18.20 5.25
C ILE A 6 15.57 19.66 4.93
N THR A 7 16.21 20.35 5.86
CA THR A 7 16.47 21.79 5.70
C THR A 7 17.86 22.08 5.16
N ASP A 8 18.80 21.14 5.29
CA ASP A 8 20.14 21.29 4.74
C ASP A 8 20.17 20.73 3.31
N PRO A 9 20.34 21.59 2.29
CA PRO A 9 20.37 21.10 0.91
C PRO A 9 21.45 20.06 0.66
N LEU A 10 22.55 20.12 1.42
CA LEU A 10 23.65 19.18 1.23
C LEU A 10 23.29 17.76 1.69
N ALA A 11 22.27 17.61 2.54
CA ALA A 11 21.82 16.29 2.98
C ALA A 11 21.28 15.48 1.80
N TRP A 12 20.70 16.13 0.81
CA TRP A 12 20.10 15.44 -0.34
C TRP A 12 21.11 14.68 -1.17
N ARG A 13 22.35 15.10 -1.21
CA ARG A 13 23.38 14.46 -2.04
C ARG A 13 23.69 13.03 -1.61
N SER A 14 23.38 12.66 -0.38
CA SER A 14 23.64 11.32 0.14
C SER A 14 22.36 10.50 0.33
N VAL A 15 21.21 11.07 0.00
CA VAL A 15 19.93 10.39 0.14
C VAL A 15 19.62 9.66 -1.16
N LYS A 16 19.35 8.37 -1.05
CA LYS A 16 18.94 7.56 -2.19
C LYS A 16 17.43 7.44 -2.19
N ALA A 17 16.87 7.18 -3.36
CA ALA A 17 15.46 6.85 -3.44
C ALA A 17 15.19 5.56 -2.66
N PRO A 18 14.03 5.43 -2.01
CA PRO A 18 13.72 4.20 -1.28
C PRO A 18 13.79 2.98 -2.19
N SER A 19 14.42 1.92 -1.70
CA SER A 19 14.53 0.64 -2.40
C SER A 19 13.26 -0.18 -2.22
N LEU A 20 13.20 -1.33 -2.91
CA LEU A 20 12.10 -2.27 -2.70
C LEU A 20 12.04 -2.71 -1.23
N ALA A 21 13.19 -2.99 -0.64
CA ALA A 21 13.26 -3.39 0.78
C ALA A 21 12.82 -2.26 1.72
N ASP A 22 13.20 -1.04 1.41
CA ASP A 22 12.79 0.13 2.20
C ASP A 22 11.28 0.29 2.19
N LEU A 23 10.66 0.13 1.03
CA LEU A 23 9.19 0.24 0.92
C LEU A 23 8.46 -0.90 1.61
N GLU A 24 9.03 -2.11 1.58
CA GLU A 24 8.45 -3.23 2.31
C GLU A 24 8.43 -2.96 3.80
N LEU A 25 9.55 -2.51 4.36
CA LEU A 25 9.63 -2.17 5.78
C LEU A 25 8.69 -1.03 6.14
N LEU A 26 8.65 0.00 5.30
CA LEU A 26 7.75 1.13 5.52
C LEU A 26 6.30 0.67 5.49
N GLY A 27 5.94 -0.17 4.53
CA GLY A 27 4.60 -0.70 4.44
C GLY A 27 4.18 -1.46 5.70
N ARG A 28 5.08 -2.27 6.23
CA ARG A 28 4.82 -3.03 7.46
C ARG A 28 4.63 -2.11 8.65
N GLU A 29 5.48 -1.10 8.79
CA GLU A 29 5.38 -0.16 9.90
C GLU A 29 4.12 0.70 9.80
N VAL A 30 3.79 1.16 8.60
CA VAL A 30 2.56 1.93 8.38
C VAL A 30 1.34 1.07 8.72
N PHE A 31 1.33 -0.19 8.28
CA PHE A 31 0.21 -1.10 8.59
C PHE A 31 0.03 -1.28 10.10
N ARG A 32 1.14 -1.43 10.82
CA ARG A 32 1.07 -1.57 12.29
C ARG A 32 0.47 -0.35 12.98
N GLY A 33 0.63 0.82 12.40
CA GLY A 33 0.08 2.05 12.96
C GLY A 33 -1.39 2.27 12.63
N LEU A 34 -1.99 1.43 11.79
CA LEU A 34 -3.39 1.55 11.47
C LEU A 34 -4.26 1.01 12.61
N PRO A 35 -5.50 1.49 12.75
CA PRO A 35 -6.38 1.05 13.84
C PRO A 35 -6.58 -0.46 13.89
N ASN A 36 -6.71 -1.01 15.09
CA ASN A 36 -6.90 -2.44 15.31
C ASN A 36 -8.07 -3.01 14.52
N LYS A 37 -9.17 -2.28 14.43
CA LYS A 37 -10.37 -2.71 13.71
C LYS A 37 -10.10 -2.94 12.23
N PHE A 38 -9.16 -2.16 11.67
CA PHE A 38 -8.77 -2.33 10.26
C PHE A 38 -7.81 -3.51 10.10
N ARG A 39 -6.80 -3.58 10.97
CA ARG A 39 -5.82 -4.67 10.90
C ARG A 39 -6.44 -6.03 11.10
N ALA A 40 -7.53 -6.09 11.87
CA ALA A 40 -8.25 -7.34 12.11
C ALA A 40 -8.88 -7.93 10.85
N LEU A 41 -9.07 -7.13 9.80
CA LEU A 41 -9.61 -7.61 8.52
C LEU A 41 -8.63 -8.56 7.81
N CYS A 42 -7.33 -8.38 8.03
CA CYS A 42 -6.32 -9.17 7.35
C CYS A 42 -5.07 -9.31 8.21
N GLU A 43 -5.22 -10.04 9.32
CA GLU A 43 -4.11 -10.23 10.25
C GLU A 43 -2.91 -10.96 9.66
N ASP A 44 -3.15 -11.79 8.66
CA ASP A 44 -2.12 -12.56 7.97
C ASP A 44 -1.56 -11.84 6.74
N LEU A 45 -1.71 -10.53 6.68
CA LEU A 45 -1.30 -9.76 5.51
C LEU A 45 0.18 -9.91 5.19
N VAL A 46 0.45 -10.23 3.93
CA VAL A 46 1.80 -10.24 3.38
C VAL A 46 1.94 -9.04 2.46
N ILE A 47 2.99 -8.26 2.67
CA ILE A 47 3.26 -7.09 1.86
C ILE A 47 4.42 -7.41 0.91
N GLN A 48 4.18 -7.28 -0.39
CA GLN A 48 5.19 -7.50 -1.42
C GLN A 48 5.40 -6.20 -2.19
N VAL A 49 6.62 -5.93 -2.58
CA VAL A 49 6.95 -4.71 -3.32
C VAL A 49 7.66 -5.08 -4.62
N GLU A 50 7.20 -4.51 -5.72
CA GLU A 50 7.79 -4.66 -7.04
C GLU A 50 7.92 -3.28 -7.66
N ASP A 51 8.74 -3.13 -8.70
CA ASP A 51 8.85 -1.84 -9.37
C ASP A 51 7.56 -1.48 -10.11
N PHE A 52 6.98 -2.45 -10.82
CA PHE A 52 5.72 -2.27 -11.55
C PHE A 52 4.89 -3.54 -11.48
N ALA A 53 3.61 -3.41 -11.70
CA ALA A 53 2.75 -4.56 -11.87
C ALA A 53 3.14 -5.31 -13.14
N SER A 54 2.87 -6.61 -13.15
CA SER A 54 3.13 -7.42 -14.33
C SER A 54 2.17 -7.05 -15.46
N ASP A 55 2.54 -7.38 -16.69
CA ASP A 55 1.67 -7.14 -17.85
C ASP A 55 0.33 -7.85 -17.67
N GLU A 56 0.34 -9.06 -17.10
CA GLU A 56 -0.90 -9.80 -16.84
C GLU A 56 -1.83 -9.04 -15.91
N VAL A 57 -1.30 -8.48 -14.84
CA VAL A 57 -2.10 -7.71 -13.88
C VAL A 57 -2.66 -6.44 -14.54
N LEU A 58 -1.81 -5.74 -15.29
CA LEU A 58 -2.24 -4.52 -15.98
C LEU A 58 -3.35 -4.81 -16.98
N ASP A 59 -3.23 -5.92 -17.72
CA ASP A 59 -4.24 -6.32 -18.69
C ASP A 59 -5.56 -6.68 -18.00
N GLU A 60 -5.50 -7.43 -16.90
CA GLU A 60 -6.69 -7.82 -16.15
C GLU A 60 -7.40 -6.61 -15.55
N MET A 61 -6.64 -5.61 -15.13
CA MET A 61 -7.18 -4.39 -14.53
C MET A 61 -7.56 -3.35 -15.58
N GLU A 62 -7.30 -3.63 -16.85
CA GLU A 62 -7.54 -2.71 -17.95
C GLU A 62 -6.81 -1.38 -17.78
N ILE A 63 -5.57 -1.45 -17.30
CA ILE A 63 -4.72 -0.28 -17.06
C ILE A 63 -3.66 -0.22 -18.16
N GLU A 64 -3.65 0.87 -18.92
CA GLU A 64 -2.71 1.05 -20.01
C GLU A 64 -1.35 1.56 -19.53
N ASP A 65 -1.36 2.50 -18.60
CA ASP A 65 -0.13 3.12 -18.08
C ASP A 65 0.25 2.49 -16.75
N PRO A 66 1.38 1.77 -16.69
CA PRO A 66 1.80 1.12 -15.44
C PRO A 66 1.99 2.09 -14.27
N PHE A 67 2.23 3.38 -14.54
CA PHE A 67 2.34 4.37 -13.47
C PHE A 67 1.00 4.70 -12.81
N ASP A 68 -0.12 4.25 -13.38
CA ASP A 68 -1.43 4.52 -12.82
C ASP A 68 -1.84 3.52 -11.72
N LEU A 69 -1.04 2.48 -11.50
CA LEU A 69 -1.35 1.49 -10.46
C LEU A 69 -0.30 1.53 -9.36
N LEU A 70 -0.68 2.06 -8.20
CA LEU A 70 0.23 2.20 -7.07
C LEU A 70 0.25 0.97 -6.16
N GLY A 71 -0.81 0.20 -6.15
CA GLY A 71 -0.89 -1.01 -5.35
C GLY A 71 -2.07 -1.88 -5.74
N LEU A 72 -2.08 -3.11 -5.25
CA LEU A 72 -3.14 -4.06 -5.54
C LEU A 72 -3.27 -5.05 -4.40
N PHE A 73 -4.48 -5.20 -3.88
CA PHE A 73 -4.76 -6.21 -2.89
C PHE A 73 -5.22 -7.49 -3.56
N GLN A 74 -4.61 -8.60 -3.19
CA GLN A 74 -5.01 -9.91 -3.64
C GLN A 74 -5.32 -10.75 -2.40
N GLY A 75 -6.57 -11.07 -2.22
CA GLY A 75 -6.97 -11.90 -1.11
C GLY A 75 -8.20 -12.66 -1.49
N ILE A 76 -8.43 -13.75 -0.77
CA ILE A 76 -9.65 -14.46 -0.91
C ILE A 76 -10.58 -13.92 0.17
N GLY A 77 -11.50 -13.05 -0.23
CA GLY A 77 -12.53 -12.58 0.68
C GLY A 77 -13.35 -13.74 1.19
N LEU A 78 -13.97 -13.56 2.36
CA LEU A 78 -14.81 -14.60 2.94
C LEU A 78 -15.81 -15.20 1.97
N PRO A 79 -16.49 -14.40 1.11
CA PRO A 79 -17.45 -14.97 0.16
C PRO A 79 -16.83 -15.92 -0.86
N PHE A 80 -15.54 -15.81 -1.11
CA PHE A 80 -14.85 -16.64 -2.10
C PHE A 80 -14.07 -17.78 -1.49
N ARG A 81 -14.00 -17.85 -0.17
CA ARG A 81 -13.34 -18.97 0.49
C ARG A 81 -14.27 -20.15 0.45
N SER A 82 -13.84 -21.20 -0.21
CA SER A 82 -14.59 -22.43 -0.22
C SER A 82 -13.80 -23.47 0.57
N GLU A 83 -14.51 -24.40 1.17
CA GLU A 83 -13.88 -25.47 1.93
C GLU A 83 -13.01 -26.35 1.07
N SER A 84 -13.26 -26.35 -0.23
CA SER A 84 -12.47 -27.12 -1.17
C SER A 84 -11.26 -26.34 -1.66
N ALA A 85 -11.15 -25.07 -1.32
CA ALA A 85 -9.94 -24.30 -1.69
C ALA A 85 -8.77 -24.89 -0.94
N PRO A 86 -7.74 -25.34 -1.65
CA PRO A 86 -6.60 -25.92 -0.97
C PRO A 86 -5.93 -24.80 -0.24
N THR A 87 -6.07 -24.78 1.00
CA THR A 87 -5.35 -23.93 1.83
C THR A 87 -5.29 -22.49 1.48
N GLN A 88 -5.25 -21.97 2.27
CA GLN A 88 -5.19 -20.63 2.66
C GLN A 88 -4.06 -19.88 2.04
N MET A 89 -4.32 -19.29 0.88
CA MET A 89 -3.46 -18.26 0.38
C MET A 89 -3.59 -17.08 1.35
N PRO A 90 -2.48 -16.54 1.86
CA PRO A 90 -2.58 -15.38 2.74
C PRO A 90 -3.13 -14.19 1.98
N ASN A 91 -3.72 -13.26 2.72
CA ASN A 91 -4.05 -11.98 2.14
C ASN A 91 -2.75 -11.28 1.76
N MET A 92 -2.71 -10.72 0.57
CA MET A 92 -1.49 -10.15 0.05
C MET A 92 -1.75 -8.78 -0.54
N ILE A 93 -0.88 -7.84 -0.26
CA ILE A 93 -0.93 -6.55 -0.93
C ILE A 93 0.39 -6.32 -1.65
N TRP A 94 0.26 -5.87 -2.89
CA TRP A 94 1.38 -5.48 -3.71
C TRP A 94 1.50 -3.97 -3.69
N LEU A 95 2.71 -3.46 -3.49
CA LEU A 95 3.00 -2.05 -3.60
C LEU A 95 3.96 -1.89 -4.77
N TYR A 96 3.69 -0.91 -5.63
CA TYR A 96 4.50 -0.72 -6.83
C TYR A 96 5.36 0.53 -6.67
N ARG A 97 6.66 0.29 -6.56
CA ARG A 97 7.65 1.29 -6.19
C ARG A 97 7.69 2.49 -7.13
N ARG A 98 7.82 2.23 -8.44
CA ARG A 98 7.99 3.32 -9.40
C ARG A 98 6.74 4.21 -9.49
N PRO A 99 5.54 3.66 -9.57
CA PRO A 99 4.33 4.48 -9.50
C PRO A 99 4.22 5.29 -8.22
N MET A 100 4.56 4.70 -7.06
CA MET A 100 4.51 5.42 -5.80
C MET A 100 5.51 6.57 -5.75
N LEU A 101 6.73 6.35 -6.22
CA LEU A 101 7.75 7.41 -6.23
C LEU A 101 7.37 8.53 -7.19
N ASP A 102 6.78 8.18 -8.34
CA ASP A 102 6.31 9.16 -9.30
C ASP A 102 5.18 10.03 -8.71
N TYR A 103 4.23 9.39 -8.07
CA TYR A 103 3.14 10.08 -7.38
C TYR A 103 3.68 11.00 -6.29
N TRP A 104 4.62 10.50 -5.50
CA TRP A 104 5.25 11.25 -4.42
C TRP A 104 5.96 12.50 -4.96
N GLY A 105 6.65 12.37 -6.06
CA GLY A 105 7.35 13.50 -6.68
C GLY A 105 6.41 14.58 -7.19
N GLU A 106 5.17 14.24 -7.51
CA GLU A 106 4.19 15.18 -8.08
C GLU A 106 3.25 15.79 -7.05
N HIS A 107 3.21 15.25 -5.84
CA HIS A 107 2.27 15.69 -4.82
C HIS A 107 2.98 16.16 -3.56
N ASP A 108 2.33 17.03 -2.83
CA ASP A 108 2.86 17.56 -1.57
C ASP A 108 2.38 16.70 -0.40
N GLU A 109 2.83 15.44 -0.39
CA GLU A 109 2.47 14.48 0.63
C GLU A 109 3.71 13.71 1.06
N THR A 110 3.72 13.22 2.29
CA THR A 110 4.81 12.36 2.75
C THR A 110 4.66 10.97 2.14
N LEU A 111 5.77 10.29 1.99
CA LEU A 111 5.74 8.92 1.47
C LEU A 111 4.94 8.01 2.40
N GLY A 112 5.06 8.21 3.71
CA GLY A 112 4.27 7.44 4.68
C GLY A 112 2.78 7.62 4.50
N ALA A 113 2.33 8.85 4.23
CA ALA A 113 0.92 9.12 3.99
C ALA A 113 0.42 8.44 2.71
N ILE A 114 1.25 8.43 1.67
CA ILE A 114 0.91 7.75 0.41
C ILE A 114 0.77 6.24 0.63
N VAL A 115 1.71 5.65 1.36
CA VAL A 115 1.66 4.22 1.66
C VAL A 115 0.40 3.89 2.48
N ALA A 116 0.09 4.70 3.50
CA ALA A 116 -1.11 4.51 4.30
C ALA A 116 -2.37 4.57 3.44
N HIS A 117 -2.44 5.54 2.53
CA HIS A 117 -3.58 5.71 1.64
C HIS A 117 -3.77 4.46 0.75
N VAL A 118 -2.69 3.97 0.16
CA VAL A 118 -2.76 2.79 -0.70
C VAL A 118 -3.22 1.57 0.10
N LEU A 119 -2.64 1.35 1.28
CA LEU A 119 -3.03 0.22 2.14
C LEU A 119 -4.51 0.29 2.51
N VAL A 120 -4.95 1.45 2.99
CA VAL A 120 -6.34 1.60 3.45
C VAL A 120 -7.32 1.43 2.30
N HIS A 121 -7.03 2.05 1.15
CA HIS A 121 -7.97 2.03 0.02
C HIS A 121 -8.03 0.67 -0.68
N GLU A 122 -6.88 0.02 -0.91
CA GLU A 122 -6.89 -1.27 -1.58
C GLU A 122 -7.51 -2.36 -0.70
N ILE A 123 -7.12 -2.41 0.55
CA ILE A 123 -7.68 -3.38 1.49
C ILE A 123 -9.14 -3.04 1.79
N GLY A 124 -9.41 -1.76 2.05
CA GLY A 124 -10.76 -1.31 2.40
C GLY A 124 -11.78 -1.60 1.32
N HIS A 125 -11.45 -1.33 0.06
CA HIS A 125 -12.33 -1.64 -1.06
C HIS A 125 -12.65 -3.12 -1.13
N HIS A 126 -11.63 -3.96 -0.92
CA HIS A 126 -11.84 -5.42 -0.96
C HIS A 126 -12.83 -5.87 0.11
N PHE A 127 -12.79 -5.27 1.29
CA PHE A 127 -13.69 -5.62 2.39
C PHE A 127 -14.95 -4.77 2.46
N GLY A 128 -15.19 -3.94 1.47
CA GLY A 128 -16.44 -3.21 1.35
C GLY A 128 -16.58 -1.97 2.23
N LEU A 129 -15.46 -1.39 2.65
CA LEU A 129 -15.51 -0.17 3.45
C LEU A 129 -15.92 1.02 2.58
N SER A 130 -16.67 1.95 3.18
CA SER A 130 -17.05 3.17 2.49
C SER A 130 -15.87 4.15 2.43
N ASP A 131 -15.97 5.13 1.53
CA ASP A 131 -14.95 6.18 1.44
C ASP A 131 -14.83 6.94 2.76
N ASP A 132 -15.94 7.19 3.43
CA ASP A 132 -15.94 7.89 4.73
C ASP A 132 -15.22 7.06 5.80
N ASP A 133 -15.45 5.75 5.82
CA ASP A 133 -14.77 4.85 6.75
C ASP A 133 -13.26 4.85 6.52
N MET A 134 -12.85 4.81 5.25
CA MET A 134 -11.44 4.78 4.90
C MET A 134 -10.76 6.10 5.24
N GLU A 135 -11.41 7.22 5.00
CA GLU A 135 -10.87 8.52 5.38
C GLU A 135 -10.68 8.63 6.89
N ALA A 136 -11.66 8.16 7.65
CA ALA A 136 -11.57 8.16 9.12
C ALA A 136 -10.39 7.31 9.60
N LEU A 137 -10.16 6.17 8.96
CA LEU A 137 -9.04 5.29 9.33
C LEU A 137 -7.69 5.97 9.07
N GLU A 138 -7.56 6.68 7.97
CA GLU A 138 -6.33 7.41 7.66
C GLU A 138 -6.07 8.52 8.66
N LEU A 139 -7.12 9.21 9.12
CA LEU A 139 -7.00 10.27 10.11
C LEU A 139 -6.60 9.74 11.49
N GLU A 140 -6.96 8.51 11.82
CA GLU A 140 -6.59 7.85 13.07
C GLU A 140 -5.20 7.22 13.01
N ALA A 141 -4.61 7.09 11.83
CA ALA A 141 -3.32 6.43 11.67
C ALA A 141 -2.20 7.28 12.27
N ASP A 142 -1.24 6.60 12.87
CA ASP A 142 -0.05 7.26 13.44
C ASP A 142 1.02 7.51 12.37
#